data_66d2d994134b2f87de7d5bca7c0b6987
#
_entry.id   66d2d994134b2f87de7d5bca7c0b6987
#
_cell.length_a   1.000
_cell.length_b   1.000
_cell.length_c   1.000
_cell.angle_alpha   90.00
_cell.angle_beta   90.00
_cell.angle_gamma   90.00
#
_symmetry.space_group_name_H-M   'P 1'
#
loop_
_entity.id
_entity.type
_entity.pdbx_description
1 polymer ?
#
loop_
_entity_poly.entity_id
_entity_poly.type
_entity_poly.pdbx_seq_one_letter_code
_entity_poly.pdbx_strand_id
1 'polypeptide(L)'
;MNGSVLRAAWGAAGLLLLGAQLWLLALSPRFAYESAALERPVVQLVALAVAAGAIYLALPSLIRAAARPERALLAWIFGVGLLMRLAMLPSIPILEDDFHRYLWDGAVVAKGVNPYAHAPAAALSDRAPPELVELAKQAGTIAERINHPQLRTIYPPVAQAAFGFAHLLEPWSLTAWRATLLGSDLLALALLAALLRALHRSPLWAALYWWNPLVVKELFNSAHTEALLLPFLLGALLLAIHARPVLAAASLALAAGVKAWPVLLLPTLLGAPARRRTLLGAGVFALLVALLSLPILRAGIDPTSGFVAYTRAWELNDALFRIVTWIAAHTLALSGGPEHYANWLARALIGTLLVVLSFWLNRERAADGAELCRRSLVVIAVLFLVLPTQFPWYYVWLVPFLAVFPRYSLLLLTALLPLYYLRYYLDARGQVEWFDYGIVWIEYAPVWLLLAYEWRSGRARRQPAASEAALP
;
A
#
# COMPACT_ATOMS: atom_id res chain seq x y z
N MET A 1 -12.91 -32.36 -0.84
CA MET A 1 -14.13 -31.66 -1.35
C MET A 1 -14.40 -32.19 -2.76
N ASN A 2 -15.63 -32.58 -3.09
CA ASN A 2 -15.98 -33.05 -4.44
C ASN A 2 -15.76 -31.90 -5.46
N GLY A 3 -15.35 -32.21 -6.70
CA GLY A 3 -15.01 -31.19 -7.71
C GLY A 3 -16.16 -30.24 -8.08
N SER A 4 -17.42 -30.71 -8.04
CA SER A 4 -18.59 -29.86 -8.25
C SER A 4 -18.82 -28.87 -7.11
N VAL A 5 -18.64 -29.32 -5.86
CA VAL A 5 -18.74 -28.47 -4.66
C VAL A 5 -17.65 -27.41 -4.65
N LEU A 6 -16.43 -27.77 -5.07
CA LEU A 6 -15.32 -26.80 -5.16
C LEU A 6 -15.61 -25.72 -6.22
N ARG A 7 -16.09 -26.10 -7.40
CA ARG A 7 -16.47 -25.13 -8.44
C ARG A 7 -17.60 -24.21 -7.98
N ALA A 8 -18.62 -24.78 -7.32
CA ALA A 8 -19.69 -23.97 -6.74
C ALA A 8 -19.19 -22.98 -5.70
N ALA A 9 -18.25 -23.39 -4.81
CA ALA A 9 -17.66 -22.53 -3.81
C ALA A 9 -16.84 -21.37 -4.44
N TRP A 10 -16.06 -21.64 -5.51
CA TRP A 10 -15.36 -20.59 -6.27
C TRP A 10 -16.34 -19.65 -6.96
N GLY A 11 -17.42 -20.19 -7.54
CA GLY A 11 -18.50 -19.40 -8.14
C GLY A 11 -19.15 -18.48 -7.12
N ALA A 12 -19.56 -19.03 -5.97
CA ALA A 12 -20.20 -18.27 -4.90
C ALA A 12 -19.26 -17.17 -4.32
N ALA A 13 -18.02 -17.50 -4.03
CA ALA A 13 -17.06 -16.51 -3.52
C ALA A 13 -16.86 -15.34 -4.50
N GLY A 14 -16.69 -15.64 -5.80
CA GLY A 14 -16.53 -14.61 -6.83
C GLY A 14 -17.77 -13.72 -6.97
N LEU A 15 -18.96 -14.32 -7.01
CA LEU A 15 -20.22 -13.57 -7.11
C LEU A 15 -20.51 -12.73 -5.89
N LEU A 16 -20.25 -13.24 -4.68
CA LEU A 16 -20.42 -12.48 -3.43
C LEU A 16 -19.47 -11.30 -3.34
N LEU A 17 -18.19 -11.48 -3.70
CA LEU A 17 -17.22 -10.40 -3.72
C LEU A 17 -17.55 -9.36 -4.80
N LEU A 18 -17.95 -9.78 -6.01
CA LEU A 18 -18.42 -8.85 -7.04
C LEU A 18 -19.70 -8.12 -6.60
N GLY A 19 -20.65 -8.83 -5.98
CA GLY A 19 -21.86 -8.23 -5.42
C GLY A 19 -21.57 -7.18 -4.37
N ALA A 20 -20.56 -7.41 -3.51
CA ALA A 20 -20.10 -6.42 -2.54
C ALA A 20 -19.56 -5.16 -3.21
N GLN A 21 -18.79 -5.29 -4.32
CA GLN A 21 -18.30 -4.13 -5.06
C GLN A 21 -19.44 -3.39 -5.80
N LEU A 22 -20.40 -4.11 -6.37
CA LEU A 22 -21.57 -3.48 -6.98
C LEU A 22 -22.44 -2.74 -5.94
N TRP A 23 -22.54 -3.28 -4.73
CA TRP A 23 -23.20 -2.57 -3.62
C TRP A 23 -22.42 -1.33 -3.21
N LEU A 24 -21.09 -1.43 -3.13
CA LEU A 24 -20.23 -0.27 -2.87
C LEU A 24 -20.42 0.82 -3.94
N LEU A 25 -20.49 0.45 -5.22
CA LEU A 25 -20.82 1.36 -6.31
C LEU A 25 -22.18 2.05 -6.06
N ALA A 26 -23.23 1.27 -5.77
CA ALA A 26 -24.57 1.82 -5.52
C ALA A 26 -24.62 2.73 -4.26
N LEU A 27 -23.75 2.47 -3.28
CA LEU A 27 -23.65 3.26 -2.07
C LEU A 27 -22.85 4.56 -2.27
N SER A 28 -21.91 4.58 -3.22
CA SER A 28 -20.93 5.67 -3.39
C SER A 28 -21.54 7.06 -3.58
N PRO A 29 -22.69 7.26 -4.27
CA PRO A 29 -23.28 8.60 -4.41
C PRO A 29 -23.66 9.26 -3.07
N ARG A 30 -23.92 8.46 -2.02
CA ARG A 30 -24.24 8.97 -0.68
C ARG A 30 -23.02 9.54 0.07
N PHE A 31 -21.84 9.41 -0.51
CA PHE A 31 -20.59 9.98 0.00
C PHE A 31 -20.10 11.16 -0.85
N ALA A 32 -20.94 11.71 -1.72
CA ALA A 32 -20.60 12.90 -2.47
C ALA A 32 -20.08 14.02 -1.54
N TYR A 33 -19.26 14.90 -2.08
CA TYR A 33 -18.62 15.97 -1.30
C TYR A 33 -19.65 16.85 -0.57
N GLU A 34 -20.79 17.10 -1.23
CA GLU A 34 -21.91 17.91 -0.71
C GLU A 34 -22.75 17.21 0.35
N SER A 35 -22.58 15.89 0.52
CA SER A 35 -23.34 15.12 1.52
C SER A 35 -22.89 15.47 2.94
N ALA A 36 -23.84 15.77 3.83
CA ALA A 36 -23.54 16.06 5.22
C ALA A 36 -22.82 14.88 5.90
N ALA A 37 -21.75 15.15 6.63
CA ALA A 37 -20.91 14.11 7.25
C ALA A 37 -21.70 13.16 8.17
N LEU A 38 -22.70 13.68 8.89
CA LEU A 38 -23.58 12.90 9.81
C LEU A 38 -24.50 11.92 9.07
N GLU A 39 -24.86 12.20 7.81
CA GLU A 39 -25.78 11.41 6.99
C GLU A 39 -25.09 10.33 6.17
N ARG A 40 -23.77 10.40 6.05
CA ARG A 40 -22.99 9.42 5.30
C ARG A 40 -23.12 8.02 5.93
N PRO A 41 -23.45 6.97 5.15
CA PRO A 41 -23.71 5.63 5.69
C PRO A 41 -22.40 4.86 5.99
N VAL A 42 -21.53 5.45 6.82
CA VAL A 42 -20.18 4.91 7.12
C VAL A 42 -20.26 3.54 7.78
N VAL A 43 -21.19 3.32 8.70
CA VAL A 43 -21.35 2.02 9.37
C VAL A 43 -21.75 0.93 8.35
N GLN A 44 -22.64 1.26 7.38
CA GLN A 44 -23.02 0.34 6.32
C GLN A 44 -21.83 0.01 5.40
N LEU A 45 -21.02 1.01 5.05
CA LEU A 45 -19.78 0.83 4.32
C LEU A 45 -18.84 -0.16 5.02
N VAL A 46 -18.60 0.08 6.31
CA VAL A 46 -17.69 -0.75 7.11
C VAL A 46 -18.22 -2.18 7.25
N ALA A 47 -19.50 -2.35 7.55
CA ALA A 47 -20.11 -3.68 7.64
C ALA A 47 -20.00 -4.46 6.32
N LEU A 48 -20.23 -3.80 5.18
CA LEU A 48 -20.08 -4.40 3.85
C LEU A 48 -18.63 -4.82 3.59
N ALA A 49 -17.66 -3.95 3.89
CA ALA A 49 -16.25 -4.22 3.64
C ALA A 49 -15.70 -5.33 4.56
N VAL A 50 -16.09 -5.35 5.84
CA VAL A 50 -15.77 -6.44 6.79
C VAL A 50 -16.36 -7.78 6.31
N ALA A 51 -17.62 -7.79 5.87
CA ALA A 51 -18.26 -8.99 5.34
C ALA A 51 -17.55 -9.50 4.06
N ALA A 52 -17.19 -8.61 3.14
CA ALA A 52 -16.41 -8.96 1.95
C ALA A 52 -15.02 -9.51 2.34
N GLY A 53 -14.36 -8.90 3.33
CA GLY A 53 -13.11 -9.39 3.89
C GLY A 53 -13.24 -10.79 4.50
N ALA A 54 -14.33 -11.08 5.23
CA ALA A 54 -14.59 -12.40 5.79
C ALA A 54 -14.76 -13.47 4.69
N ILE A 55 -15.47 -13.15 3.59
CA ILE A 55 -15.59 -14.04 2.42
C ILE A 55 -14.21 -14.28 1.79
N TYR A 56 -13.40 -13.23 1.63
CA TYR A 56 -12.06 -13.32 1.09
C TYR A 56 -11.15 -14.26 1.91
N LEU A 57 -11.28 -14.31 3.24
CA LEU A 57 -10.49 -15.20 4.10
C LEU A 57 -10.72 -16.70 3.83
N ALA A 58 -11.74 -17.09 3.09
CA ALA A 58 -11.95 -18.47 2.65
C ALA A 58 -11.06 -18.86 1.46
N LEU A 59 -10.55 -17.89 0.67
CA LEU A 59 -9.81 -18.16 -0.57
C LEU A 59 -8.56 -19.05 -0.37
N PRO A 60 -7.72 -18.89 0.66
CA PRO A 60 -6.59 -19.79 0.86
C PRO A 60 -6.98 -21.26 0.98
N SER A 61 -8.14 -21.54 1.58
CA SER A 61 -8.68 -22.91 1.72
C SER A 61 -9.18 -23.45 0.39
N LEU A 62 -9.86 -22.62 -0.41
CA LEU A 62 -10.29 -22.97 -1.77
C LEU A 62 -9.12 -23.26 -2.70
N ILE A 63 -8.06 -22.44 -2.62
CA ILE A 63 -6.83 -22.61 -3.42
C ILE A 63 -6.13 -23.93 -3.07
N ARG A 64 -6.01 -24.25 -1.76
CA ARG A 64 -5.39 -25.51 -1.32
C ARG A 64 -6.23 -26.74 -1.71
N ALA A 65 -7.55 -26.62 -1.77
CA ALA A 65 -8.45 -27.70 -2.17
C ALA A 65 -8.44 -27.96 -3.69
N ALA A 66 -7.99 -26.98 -4.49
CA ALA A 66 -7.89 -27.12 -5.94
C ALA A 66 -6.63 -27.92 -6.31
N ALA A 67 -6.80 -29.16 -6.80
CA ALA A 67 -5.69 -30.05 -7.13
C ALA A 67 -4.84 -29.52 -8.31
N ARG A 68 -5.46 -28.88 -9.31
CA ARG A 68 -4.79 -28.31 -10.49
C ARG A 68 -5.49 -27.02 -10.94
N PRO A 69 -4.74 -26.05 -11.51
CA PRO A 69 -5.34 -24.84 -12.07
C PRO A 69 -6.02 -25.18 -13.42
N GLU A 70 -7.34 -25.27 -13.43
CA GLU A 70 -8.12 -25.39 -14.66
C GLU A 70 -8.18 -24.03 -15.38
N ARG A 71 -8.09 -24.03 -16.73
CA ARG A 71 -8.15 -22.79 -17.53
C ARG A 71 -9.44 -22.01 -17.30
N ALA A 72 -10.57 -22.72 -17.17
CA ALA A 72 -11.87 -22.11 -16.88
C ALA A 72 -11.88 -21.38 -15.51
N LEU A 73 -11.27 -21.98 -14.49
CA LEU A 73 -11.14 -21.34 -13.16
C LEU A 73 -10.24 -20.10 -13.20
N LEU A 74 -9.13 -20.16 -13.92
CA LEU A 74 -8.25 -18.99 -14.09
C LEU A 74 -8.95 -17.86 -14.85
N ALA A 75 -9.72 -18.20 -15.91
CA ALA A 75 -10.53 -17.23 -16.65
C ALA A 75 -11.61 -16.61 -15.77
N TRP A 76 -12.27 -17.42 -14.92
CA TRP A 76 -13.24 -16.94 -13.93
C TRP A 76 -12.60 -15.98 -12.93
N ILE A 77 -11.47 -16.35 -12.33
CA ILE A 77 -10.73 -15.50 -11.40
C ILE A 77 -10.36 -14.16 -12.06
N PHE A 78 -9.81 -14.22 -13.27
CA PHE A 78 -9.44 -13.01 -14.01
C PHE A 78 -10.65 -12.14 -14.31
N GLY A 79 -11.72 -12.74 -14.86
CA GLY A 79 -12.92 -12.02 -15.28
C GLY A 79 -13.64 -11.34 -14.12
N VAL A 80 -13.86 -12.05 -13.01
CA VAL A 80 -14.50 -11.49 -11.81
C VAL A 80 -13.68 -10.35 -11.24
N GLY A 81 -12.36 -10.53 -11.07
CA GLY A 81 -11.51 -9.48 -10.53
C GLY A 81 -11.42 -8.25 -11.44
N LEU A 82 -11.46 -8.44 -12.77
CA LEU A 82 -11.55 -7.33 -13.73
C LEU A 82 -12.90 -6.60 -13.61
N LEU A 83 -14.00 -7.32 -13.52
CA LEU A 83 -15.34 -6.75 -13.34
C LEU A 83 -15.45 -5.95 -12.04
N MET A 84 -14.84 -6.40 -10.94
CA MET A 84 -14.80 -5.63 -9.69
C MET A 84 -14.13 -4.26 -9.90
N ARG A 85 -13.03 -4.20 -10.66
CA ARG A 85 -12.31 -2.95 -10.95
C ARG A 85 -13.08 -2.04 -11.88
N LEU A 86 -13.62 -2.61 -12.95
CA LEU A 86 -14.44 -1.84 -13.91
C LEU A 86 -15.71 -1.28 -13.26
N ALA A 87 -16.32 -2.01 -12.32
CA ALA A 87 -17.46 -1.52 -11.54
C ALA A 87 -17.12 -0.25 -10.72
N MET A 88 -15.85 -0.08 -10.32
CA MET A 88 -15.45 1.10 -9.54
C MET A 88 -15.15 2.33 -10.41
N LEU A 89 -14.97 2.20 -11.73
CA LEU A 89 -14.65 3.35 -12.58
C LEU A 89 -15.67 4.49 -12.51
N PRO A 90 -17.00 4.24 -12.48
CA PRO A 90 -18.01 5.30 -12.34
C PRO A 90 -18.30 5.67 -10.87
N SER A 91 -17.68 5.02 -9.88
CA SER A 91 -18.00 5.27 -8.46
C SER A 91 -17.48 6.63 -7.99
N ILE A 92 -18.21 7.26 -7.07
CA ILE A 92 -17.70 8.42 -6.33
C ILE A 92 -16.68 7.92 -5.30
N PRO A 93 -15.48 8.56 -5.17
CA PRO A 93 -14.53 8.22 -4.11
C PRO A 93 -15.15 8.35 -2.74
N ILE A 94 -15.02 7.29 -1.93
CA ILE A 94 -15.67 7.20 -0.62
C ILE A 94 -14.68 7.56 0.47
N LEU A 95 -14.92 8.67 1.17
CA LEU A 95 -14.16 9.18 2.32
C LEU A 95 -12.67 9.45 2.05
N GLU A 96 -12.31 9.61 0.77
CA GLU A 96 -10.94 9.88 0.32
C GLU A 96 -10.96 11.00 -0.73
N ASP A 97 -10.05 11.96 -0.61
CA ASP A 97 -10.01 13.17 -1.43
C ASP A 97 -8.64 13.46 -2.07
N ASP A 98 -7.64 12.60 -1.83
CA ASP A 98 -6.28 12.71 -2.37
C ASP A 98 -6.26 12.83 -3.90
N PHE A 99 -7.24 12.23 -4.60
CA PHE A 99 -7.31 12.28 -6.06
C PHE A 99 -7.42 13.70 -6.61
N HIS A 100 -7.99 14.66 -5.88
CA HIS A 100 -7.99 16.06 -6.30
C HIS A 100 -6.55 16.60 -6.44
N ARG A 101 -5.68 16.19 -5.50
CA ARG A 101 -4.27 16.51 -5.56
C ARG A 101 -3.57 15.85 -6.74
N TYR A 102 -3.89 14.59 -7.08
CA TYR A 102 -3.30 13.91 -8.23
C TYR A 102 -3.66 14.58 -9.54
N LEU A 103 -4.93 14.99 -9.69
CA LEU A 103 -5.41 15.70 -10.87
C LEU A 103 -4.75 17.08 -11.02
N TRP A 104 -4.60 17.80 -9.91
CA TRP A 104 -3.89 19.08 -9.88
C TRP A 104 -2.42 18.93 -10.23
N ASP A 105 -1.70 18.08 -9.53
CA ASP A 105 -0.27 17.85 -9.76
C ASP A 105 -0.02 17.36 -11.20
N GLY A 106 -0.93 16.54 -11.76
CA GLY A 106 -0.88 16.08 -13.14
C GLY A 106 -0.97 17.24 -14.16
N ALA A 107 -1.86 18.19 -13.93
CA ALA A 107 -1.99 19.39 -14.75
C ALA A 107 -0.72 20.27 -14.68
N VAL A 108 -0.16 20.44 -13.48
CA VAL A 108 1.08 21.19 -13.27
C VAL A 108 2.24 20.56 -14.04
N VAL A 109 2.40 19.23 -13.93
CA VAL A 109 3.43 18.48 -14.67
C VAL A 109 3.21 18.56 -16.18
N ALA A 110 1.99 18.39 -16.66
CA ALA A 110 1.67 18.47 -18.08
C ALA A 110 1.98 19.84 -18.71
N LYS A 111 1.97 20.91 -17.91
CA LYS A 111 2.41 22.27 -18.30
C LYS A 111 3.92 22.47 -18.21
N GLY A 112 4.69 21.45 -17.79
CA GLY A 112 6.13 21.56 -17.64
C GLY A 112 6.59 22.35 -16.41
N VAL A 113 5.68 22.63 -15.47
CA VAL A 113 5.97 23.33 -14.22
C VAL A 113 6.44 22.30 -13.18
N ASN A 114 7.44 22.68 -12.38
CA ASN A 114 7.91 21.82 -11.29
C ASN A 114 6.85 21.74 -10.16
N PRO A 115 6.23 20.57 -9.92
CA PRO A 115 5.16 20.44 -8.92
C PRO A 115 5.63 20.64 -7.48
N TYR A 116 6.94 20.60 -7.24
CA TYR A 116 7.54 20.81 -5.91
C TYR A 116 7.83 22.29 -5.63
N ALA A 117 7.74 23.19 -6.63
CA ALA A 117 8.09 24.60 -6.45
C ALA A 117 6.97 25.38 -5.74
N HIS A 118 5.72 25.02 -5.97
CA HIS A 118 4.58 25.79 -5.50
C HIS A 118 3.53 24.88 -4.83
N ALA A 119 2.95 25.34 -3.73
CA ALA A 119 1.76 24.75 -3.14
C ALA A 119 0.52 25.14 -3.96
N PRO A 120 -0.55 24.33 -4.03
CA PRO A 120 -1.77 24.69 -4.76
C PRO A 120 -2.36 26.05 -4.34
N ALA A 121 -2.35 26.36 -3.05
CA ALA A 121 -2.83 27.64 -2.54
C ALA A 121 -2.05 28.84 -3.09
N ALA A 122 -0.81 28.66 -3.54
CA ALA A 122 -0.04 29.74 -4.14
C ALA A 122 -0.65 30.21 -5.47
N ALA A 123 -1.41 29.39 -6.18
CA ALA A 123 -2.12 29.76 -7.41
C ALA A 123 -3.20 30.83 -7.20
N LEU A 124 -3.65 31.01 -5.97
CA LEU A 124 -4.67 32.00 -5.58
C LEU A 124 -4.04 33.34 -5.10
N SER A 125 -2.70 33.44 -5.08
CA SER A 125 -2.02 34.66 -4.64
C SER A 125 -1.79 35.64 -5.79
N ASP A 126 -1.71 36.93 -5.46
CA ASP A 126 -1.39 37.99 -6.44
C ASP A 126 0.00 37.85 -7.09
N ARG A 127 0.86 37.03 -6.51
CA ARG A 127 2.23 36.75 -6.99
C ARG A 127 2.36 35.37 -7.67
N ALA A 128 1.25 34.70 -7.93
CA ALA A 128 1.26 33.39 -8.57
C ALA A 128 1.82 33.48 -10.00
N PRO A 129 2.61 32.47 -10.43
CA PRO A 129 2.92 32.32 -11.84
C PRO A 129 1.64 32.27 -12.70
N PRO A 130 1.58 33.00 -13.85
CA PRO A 130 0.38 33.06 -14.68
C PRO A 130 -0.15 31.67 -15.06
N GLU A 131 0.75 30.71 -15.30
CA GLU A 131 0.41 29.34 -15.66
C GLU A 131 -0.38 28.64 -14.53
N LEU A 132 -0.04 28.89 -13.26
CA LEU A 132 -0.75 28.31 -12.12
C LEU A 132 -2.12 28.95 -11.90
N VAL A 133 -2.24 30.27 -12.14
CA VAL A 133 -3.53 30.98 -12.10
C VAL A 133 -4.48 30.42 -13.15
N GLU A 134 -3.97 30.19 -14.34
CA GLU A 134 -4.78 29.63 -15.43
C GLU A 134 -5.21 28.19 -15.13
N LEU A 135 -4.29 27.37 -14.58
CA LEU A 135 -4.62 26.01 -14.13
C LEU A 135 -5.68 26.00 -13.02
N ALA A 136 -5.61 26.92 -12.05
CA ALA A 136 -6.60 27.04 -10.99
C ALA A 136 -8.00 27.37 -11.54
N LYS A 137 -8.09 28.24 -12.55
CA LYS A 137 -9.35 28.54 -13.24
C LYS A 137 -9.92 27.32 -13.97
N GLN A 138 -9.05 26.56 -14.67
CA GLN A 138 -9.45 25.34 -15.39
C GLN A 138 -9.86 24.21 -14.44
N ALA A 139 -9.20 24.08 -13.29
CA ALA A 139 -9.48 23.05 -12.30
C ALA A 139 -10.84 23.23 -11.62
N GLY A 140 -11.32 24.48 -11.49
CA GLY A 140 -12.59 24.76 -10.81
C GLY A 140 -12.64 24.14 -9.42
N THR A 141 -13.71 23.38 -9.14
CA THR A 141 -13.92 22.73 -7.83
C THR A 141 -12.84 21.73 -7.44
N ILE A 142 -12.03 21.22 -8.38
CA ILE A 142 -10.92 20.33 -8.05
C ILE A 142 -9.88 21.08 -7.21
N ALA A 143 -9.51 22.30 -7.59
CA ALA A 143 -8.54 23.11 -6.84
C ALA A 143 -9.04 23.46 -5.43
N GLU A 144 -10.34 23.72 -5.30
CA GLU A 144 -10.98 24.08 -4.01
C GLU A 144 -11.04 22.91 -3.04
N ARG A 145 -11.06 21.65 -3.56
CA ARG A 145 -11.21 20.42 -2.78
C ARG A 145 -9.89 19.74 -2.46
N ILE A 146 -8.75 20.33 -2.81
CA ILE A 146 -7.44 19.80 -2.47
C ILE A 146 -7.25 19.87 -0.95
N ASN A 147 -7.00 18.70 -0.32
CA ASN A 147 -6.58 18.67 1.07
C ASN A 147 -5.18 19.29 1.24
N HIS A 148 -4.94 19.96 2.36
CA HIS A 148 -3.67 20.62 2.65
C HIS A 148 -3.11 21.48 1.49
N PRO A 149 -3.92 22.41 0.91
CA PRO A 149 -3.53 23.18 -0.28
C PRO A 149 -2.33 24.11 -0.03
N GLN A 150 -1.97 24.38 1.23
CA GLN A 150 -0.81 25.15 1.66
C GLN A 150 0.52 24.37 1.56
N LEU A 151 0.45 23.04 1.41
CA LEU A 151 1.63 22.20 1.31
C LEU A 151 1.99 21.90 -0.14
N ARG A 152 3.29 21.93 -0.45
CA ARG A 152 3.82 21.42 -1.72
C ARG A 152 3.65 19.90 -1.77
N THR A 153 3.73 19.33 -2.97
CA THR A 153 3.45 17.90 -3.15
C THR A 153 4.40 17.00 -2.34
N ILE A 154 3.85 15.89 -1.85
CA ILE A 154 4.60 14.80 -1.20
C ILE A 154 4.90 13.65 -2.17
N TYR A 155 4.20 13.58 -3.32
CA TYR A 155 4.30 12.45 -4.23
C TYR A 155 5.60 12.48 -5.03
N PRO A 156 6.43 11.38 -5.01
CA PRO A 156 7.70 11.36 -5.71
C PRO A 156 7.57 11.40 -7.23
N PRO A 157 8.67 11.65 -7.97
CA PRO A 157 8.63 12.02 -9.40
C PRO A 157 8.03 10.99 -10.36
N VAL A 158 8.12 9.69 -10.08
CA VAL A 158 7.48 8.67 -10.93
C VAL A 158 5.95 8.72 -10.78
N ALA A 159 5.44 8.97 -9.56
CA ALA A 159 4.02 9.22 -9.34
C ALA A 159 3.58 10.49 -10.07
N GLN A 160 4.36 11.56 -9.99
CA GLN A 160 4.12 12.82 -10.71
C GLN A 160 4.05 12.63 -12.23
N ALA A 161 4.95 11.82 -12.79
CA ALA A 161 4.93 11.49 -14.22
C ALA A 161 3.64 10.72 -14.59
N ALA A 162 3.16 9.83 -13.74
CA ALA A 162 1.89 9.12 -13.96
C ALA A 162 0.67 10.04 -13.85
N PHE A 163 0.68 11.03 -12.94
CA PHE A 163 -0.36 12.05 -12.86
C PHE A 163 -0.39 12.91 -14.15
N GLY A 164 0.80 13.35 -14.62
CA GLY A 164 0.92 14.07 -15.88
C GLY A 164 0.43 13.26 -17.07
N PHE A 165 0.78 11.96 -17.13
CA PHE A 165 0.30 11.06 -18.17
C PHE A 165 -1.23 10.93 -18.18
N ALA A 166 -1.86 10.76 -17.01
CA ALA A 166 -3.31 10.70 -16.91
C ALA A 166 -3.97 12.01 -17.37
N HIS A 167 -3.39 13.17 -17.03
CA HIS A 167 -3.88 14.47 -17.48
C HIS A 167 -3.74 14.65 -19.00
N LEU A 168 -2.69 14.12 -19.63
CA LEU A 168 -2.50 14.16 -21.08
C LEU A 168 -3.48 13.24 -21.82
N LEU A 169 -3.93 12.13 -21.20
CA LEU A 169 -4.97 11.27 -21.76
C LEU A 169 -6.33 11.99 -21.79
N GLU A 170 -6.73 12.55 -20.66
CA GLU A 170 -7.94 13.34 -20.52
C GLU A 170 -7.77 14.33 -19.36
N PRO A 171 -7.71 15.65 -19.63
CA PRO A 171 -7.51 16.66 -18.61
C PRO A 171 -8.56 16.60 -17.49
N TRP A 172 -8.12 16.68 -16.23
CA TRP A 172 -8.95 16.75 -15.04
C TRP A 172 -9.86 15.52 -14.81
N SER A 173 -9.57 14.40 -15.48
CA SER A 173 -10.42 13.21 -15.48
C SER A 173 -9.97 12.19 -14.44
N LEU A 174 -10.84 11.93 -13.44
CA LEU A 174 -10.66 10.81 -12.50
C LEU A 174 -10.72 9.45 -13.22
N THR A 175 -11.50 9.35 -14.30
CA THR A 175 -11.60 8.14 -15.12
C THR A 175 -10.27 7.84 -15.82
N ALA A 176 -9.62 8.83 -16.41
CA ALA A 176 -8.28 8.68 -17.02
C ALA A 176 -7.24 8.28 -15.98
N TRP A 177 -7.30 8.84 -14.77
CA TRP A 177 -6.45 8.44 -13.68
C TRP A 177 -6.69 6.96 -13.27
N ARG A 178 -7.95 6.54 -13.06
CA ARG A 178 -8.30 5.15 -12.78
C ARG A 178 -7.92 4.19 -13.89
N ALA A 179 -8.02 4.60 -15.15
CA ALA A 179 -7.56 3.81 -16.29
C ALA A 179 -6.03 3.61 -16.27
N THR A 180 -5.27 4.65 -15.89
CA THR A 180 -3.82 4.57 -15.68
C THR A 180 -3.48 3.58 -14.57
N LEU A 181 -4.21 3.64 -13.44
CA LEU A 181 -4.06 2.69 -12.34
C LEU A 181 -4.42 1.25 -12.79
N LEU A 182 -5.46 1.07 -13.60
CA LEU A 182 -5.86 -0.25 -14.12
C LEU A 182 -4.77 -0.86 -15.01
N GLY A 183 -4.16 -0.06 -15.89
CA GLY A 183 -3.03 -0.51 -16.71
C GLY A 183 -1.85 -1.00 -15.85
N SER A 184 -1.52 -0.24 -14.80
CA SER A 184 -0.48 -0.59 -13.85
C SER A 184 -0.82 -1.84 -13.03
N ASP A 185 -2.06 -1.98 -12.59
CA ASP A 185 -2.55 -3.11 -11.81
C ASP A 185 -2.60 -4.43 -12.62
N LEU A 186 -2.98 -4.35 -13.90
CA LEU A 186 -2.90 -5.48 -14.83
C LEU A 186 -1.46 -5.93 -15.06
N LEU A 187 -0.52 -4.99 -15.19
CA LEU A 187 0.90 -5.30 -15.27
C LEU A 187 1.40 -5.95 -13.97
N ALA A 188 0.97 -5.44 -12.81
CA ALA A 188 1.29 -6.05 -11.51
C ALA A 188 0.76 -7.49 -11.42
N LEU A 189 -0.48 -7.76 -11.87
CA LEU A 189 -1.04 -9.11 -11.92
C LEU A 189 -0.22 -10.03 -12.83
N ALA A 190 0.19 -9.55 -14.01
CA ALA A 190 1.01 -10.33 -14.94
C ALA A 190 2.38 -10.66 -14.34
N LEU A 191 3.03 -9.71 -13.67
CA LEU A 191 4.30 -9.89 -12.97
C LEU A 191 4.17 -10.81 -11.76
N LEU A 192 3.07 -10.71 -10.99
CA LEU A 192 2.76 -11.63 -9.90
C LEU A 192 2.58 -13.07 -10.42
N ALA A 193 1.85 -13.25 -11.52
CA ALA A 193 1.71 -14.56 -12.15
C ALA A 193 3.05 -15.11 -12.66
N ALA A 194 3.93 -14.26 -13.19
CA ALA A 194 5.29 -14.63 -13.57
C ALA A 194 6.14 -15.01 -12.35
N LEU A 195 6.02 -14.25 -11.25
CA LEU A 195 6.70 -14.53 -9.97
C LEU A 195 6.26 -15.87 -9.37
N LEU A 196 4.94 -16.13 -9.33
CA LEU A 196 4.42 -17.42 -8.85
C LEU A 196 4.95 -18.59 -9.68
N ARG A 197 5.03 -18.45 -11.02
CA ARG A 197 5.63 -19.46 -11.90
C ARG A 197 7.11 -19.66 -11.64
N ALA A 198 7.89 -18.57 -11.49
CA ALA A 198 9.32 -18.63 -11.17
C ALA A 198 9.60 -19.33 -9.83
N LEU A 199 8.64 -19.27 -8.91
CA LEU A 199 8.68 -19.92 -7.59
C LEU A 199 8.00 -21.30 -7.58
N HIS A 200 7.64 -21.86 -8.74
CA HIS A 200 6.90 -23.13 -8.88
C HIS A 200 5.63 -23.22 -8.06
N ARG A 201 4.92 -22.07 -7.93
CA ARG A 201 3.65 -21.98 -7.22
C ARG A 201 2.47 -21.95 -8.17
N SER A 202 1.33 -22.47 -7.72
CA SER A 202 0.08 -22.43 -8.50
C SER A 202 -0.33 -20.98 -8.80
N PRO A 203 -0.70 -20.64 -10.05
CA PRO A 203 -1.19 -19.32 -10.40
C PRO A 203 -2.53 -18.96 -9.69
N LEU A 204 -3.24 -19.94 -9.13
CA LEU A 204 -4.46 -19.69 -8.35
C LEU A 204 -4.20 -18.78 -7.13
N TRP A 205 -2.98 -18.77 -6.60
CA TRP A 205 -2.61 -17.87 -5.50
C TRP A 205 -2.70 -16.40 -5.86
N ALA A 206 -2.65 -16.04 -7.16
CA ALA A 206 -2.88 -14.67 -7.61
C ALA A 206 -4.30 -14.16 -7.23
N ALA A 207 -5.27 -15.06 -6.98
CA ALA A 207 -6.59 -14.67 -6.50
C ALA A 207 -6.54 -13.91 -5.16
N LEU A 208 -5.52 -14.15 -4.31
CA LEU A 208 -5.36 -13.39 -3.06
C LEU A 208 -5.06 -11.90 -3.31
N TYR A 209 -4.45 -11.55 -4.42
CA TYR A 209 -4.29 -10.17 -4.83
C TYR A 209 -5.50 -9.68 -5.64
N TRP A 210 -5.89 -10.46 -6.64
CA TRP A 210 -6.84 -10.05 -7.67
C TRP A 210 -8.29 -9.94 -7.17
N TRP A 211 -8.66 -10.73 -6.16
CA TRP A 211 -9.98 -10.71 -5.53
C TRP A 211 -10.01 -10.04 -4.15
N ASN A 212 -8.93 -9.38 -3.76
CA ASN A 212 -8.91 -8.69 -2.48
C ASN A 212 -9.85 -7.47 -2.50
N PRO A 213 -10.95 -7.45 -1.72
CA PRO A 213 -11.96 -6.40 -1.80
C PRO A 213 -11.43 -5.04 -1.33
N LEU A 214 -10.47 -5.04 -0.38
CA LEU A 214 -9.83 -3.83 0.09
C LEU A 214 -8.91 -3.23 -0.99
N VAL A 215 -8.13 -4.07 -1.70
CA VAL A 215 -7.32 -3.62 -2.84
C VAL A 215 -8.18 -2.95 -3.90
N VAL A 216 -9.32 -3.56 -4.25
CA VAL A 216 -10.24 -2.98 -5.24
C VAL A 216 -10.79 -1.64 -4.76
N LYS A 217 -11.22 -1.53 -3.51
CA LYS A 217 -11.73 -0.28 -2.93
C LYS A 217 -10.65 0.79 -2.94
N GLU A 218 -9.45 0.49 -2.45
CA GLU A 218 -8.42 1.51 -2.28
C GLU A 218 -7.82 1.97 -3.61
N LEU A 219 -7.62 1.06 -4.58
CA LEU A 219 -7.03 1.42 -5.86
C LEU A 219 -8.03 2.01 -6.86
N PHE A 220 -9.31 1.58 -6.82
CA PHE A 220 -10.26 1.95 -7.87
C PHE A 220 -11.42 2.82 -7.40
N ASN A 221 -11.92 2.66 -6.18
CA ASN A 221 -12.87 3.63 -5.63
C ASN A 221 -12.14 4.87 -5.13
N SER A 222 -11.18 4.71 -4.21
CA SER A 222 -10.38 5.81 -3.64
C SER A 222 -9.32 6.38 -4.60
N ALA A 223 -8.94 5.59 -5.62
CA ALA A 223 -7.98 5.95 -6.67
C ALA A 223 -6.56 6.27 -6.15
N HIS A 224 -6.09 5.53 -5.11
CA HIS A 224 -4.77 5.71 -4.53
C HIS A 224 -3.62 5.23 -5.43
N THR A 225 -2.45 5.84 -5.28
CA THR A 225 -1.25 5.68 -6.12
C THR A 225 -0.55 4.32 -6.00
N GLU A 226 -0.92 3.49 -5.03
CA GLU A 226 -0.25 2.24 -4.69
C GLU A 226 -0.16 1.25 -5.85
N ALA A 227 -1.12 1.27 -6.78
CA ALA A 227 -1.07 0.46 -7.99
C ALA A 227 0.18 0.71 -8.83
N LEU A 228 0.69 1.96 -8.87
CA LEU A 228 1.88 2.33 -9.64
C LEU A 228 3.16 1.70 -9.11
N LEU A 229 3.22 1.46 -7.79
CA LEU A 229 4.38 0.89 -7.13
C LEU A 229 4.60 -0.58 -7.49
N LEU A 230 3.51 -1.34 -7.59
CA LEU A 230 3.55 -2.79 -7.63
C LEU A 230 4.30 -3.38 -8.84
N PRO A 231 4.13 -2.88 -10.09
CA PRO A 231 4.90 -3.41 -11.22
C PRO A 231 6.40 -3.27 -11.04
N PHE A 232 6.87 -2.13 -10.54
CA PHE A 232 8.28 -1.88 -10.31
C PHE A 232 8.83 -2.77 -9.18
N LEU A 233 8.06 -2.96 -8.12
CA LEU A 233 8.43 -3.79 -6.98
C LEU A 233 8.50 -5.27 -7.38
N LEU A 234 7.45 -5.80 -8.03
CA LEU A 234 7.40 -7.19 -8.49
C LEU A 234 8.43 -7.44 -9.62
N GLY A 235 8.61 -6.47 -10.50
CA GLY A 235 9.63 -6.49 -11.54
C GLY A 235 11.04 -6.57 -10.95
N ALA A 236 11.34 -5.77 -9.93
CA ALA A 236 12.62 -5.81 -9.23
C ALA A 236 12.91 -7.17 -8.62
N LEU A 237 11.92 -7.80 -7.97
CA LEU A 237 12.04 -9.14 -7.40
C LEU A 237 12.27 -10.20 -8.48
N LEU A 238 11.48 -10.17 -9.55
CA LEU A 238 11.59 -11.13 -10.65
C LEU A 238 12.95 -11.02 -11.34
N LEU A 239 13.44 -9.81 -11.58
CA LEU A 239 14.76 -9.54 -12.14
C LEU A 239 15.89 -10.03 -11.22
N ALA A 240 15.75 -9.86 -9.89
CA ALA A 240 16.71 -10.37 -8.92
C ALA A 240 16.75 -11.91 -8.92
N ILE A 241 15.60 -12.57 -8.97
CA ILE A 241 15.49 -14.04 -9.10
C ILE A 241 16.19 -14.56 -10.36
N HIS A 242 16.08 -13.80 -11.47
CA HIS A 242 16.75 -14.13 -12.74
C HIS A 242 18.20 -13.64 -12.81
N ALA A 243 18.83 -13.33 -11.68
CA ALA A 243 20.22 -12.88 -11.55
C ALA A 243 20.56 -11.64 -12.40
N ARG A 244 19.62 -10.68 -12.51
CA ARG A 244 19.75 -9.38 -13.19
C ARG A 244 19.83 -8.21 -12.18
N PRO A 245 20.85 -8.14 -11.30
CA PRO A 245 20.87 -7.21 -10.17
C PRO A 245 20.84 -5.73 -10.57
N VAL A 246 21.42 -5.37 -11.72
CA VAL A 246 21.42 -3.98 -12.20
C VAL A 246 20.00 -3.54 -12.60
N LEU A 247 19.28 -4.38 -13.35
CA LEU A 247 17.91 -4.08 -13.75
C LEU A 247 16.96 -4.14 -12.56
N ALA A 248 17.20 -5.08 -11.62
CA ALA A 248 16.44 -5.15 -10.36
C ALA A 248 16.59 -3.85 -9.55
N ALA A 249 17.82 -3.34 -9.44
CA ALA A 249 18.11 -2.08 -8.77
C ALA A 249 17.46 -0.88 -9.48
N ALA A 250 17.50 -0.83 -10.81
CA ALA A 250 16.83 0.21 -11.60
C ALA A 250 15.31 0.17 -11.39
N SER A 251 14.69 -1.01 -11.44
CA SER A 251 13.26 -1.17 -11.17
C SER A 251 12.90 -0.76 -9.74
N LEU A 252 13.74 -1.08 -8.74
CA LEU A 252 13.52 -0.65 -7.35
C LEU A 252 13.66 0.86 -7.20
N ALA A 253 14.57 1.52 -7.93
CA ALA A 253 14.69 2.98 -7.94
C ALA A 253 13.41 3.65 -8.47
N LEU A 254 12.78 3.07 -9.52
CA LEU A 254 11.49 3.53 -10.02
C LEU A 254 10.37 3.30 -8.99
N ALA A 255 10.40 2.16 -8.27
CA ALA A 255 9.49 1.94 -7.15
C ALA A 255 9.67 3.01 -6.06
N ALA A 256 10.92 3.34 -5.71
CA ALA A 256 11.23 4.43 -4.78
C ALA A 256 10.79 5.80 -5.30
N GLY A 257 10.76 5.97 -6.62
CA GLY A 257 10.21 7.15 -7.30
C GLY A 257 8.67 7.23 -7.29
N VAL A 258 7.96 6.17 -6.88
CA VAL A 258 6.51 6.21 -6.58
C VAL A 258 6.26 6.47 -5.10
N LYS A 259 6.99 5.77 -4.22
CA LYS A 259 6.97 5.91 -2.75
C LYS A 259 8.38 5.65 -2.21
N ALA A 260 8.83 6.37 -1.19
CA ALA A 260 10.22 6.32 -0.73
C ALA A 260 10.62 4.98 -0.06
N TRP A 261 9.68 4.30 0.60
CA TRP A 261 9.98 3.13 1.44
C TRP A 261 10.66 1.93 0.72
N PRO A 262 10.48 1.67 -0.61
CA PRO A 262 11.15 0.56 -1.27
C PRO A 262 12.68 0.56 -1.18
N VAL A 263 13.29 1.69 -0.85
CA VAL A 263 14.74 1.77 -0.57
C VAL A 263 15.18 0.74 0.49
N LEU A 264 14.31 0.39 1.44
CA LEU A 264 14.56 -0.63 2.46
C LEU A 264 14.77 -2.04 1.88
N LEU A 265 14.34 -2.30 0.65
CA LEU A 265 14.54 -3.59 -0.01
C LEU A 265 15.83 -3.69 -0.81
N LEU A 266 16.61 -2.60 -0.92
CA LEU A 266 17.87 -2.61 -1.67
C LEU A 266 18.85 -3.69 -1.17
N PRO A 267 19.08 -3.86 0.16
CA PRO A 267 19.93 -4.94 0.64
C PRO A 267 19.41 -6.34 0.27
N THR A 268 18.09 -6.52 0.25
CA THR A 268 17.45 -7.80 -0.12
C THR A 268 17.69 -8.15 -1.59
N LEU A 269 17.58 -7.18 -2.50
CA LEU A 269 17.70 -7.41 -3.93
C LEU A 269 19.16 -7.56 -4.38
N LEU A 270 20.08 -6.86 -3.74
CA LEU A 270 21.49 -6.89 -4.11
C LEU A 270 22.28 -8.01 -3.43
N GLY A 271 21.82 -8.50 -2.26
CA GLY A 271 22.50 -9.52 -1.47
C GLY A 271 23.85 -9.05 -0.92
N ALA A 272 24.71 -9.99 -0.47
CA ALA A 272 26.01 -9.64 0.13
C ALA A 272 26.95 -8.95 -0.87
N PRO A 273 27.71 -7.92 -0.47
CA PRO A 273 28.30 -6.89 -1.32
C PRO A 273 29.57 -7.28 -2.13
N ALA A 274 29.81 -8.56 -2.36
CA ALA A 274 31.12 -9.01 -2.87
C ALA A 274 31.28 -9.10 -4.40
N ARG A 275 30.29 -8.71 -5.24
CA ARG A 275 30.40 -8.84 -6.70
C ARG A 275 30.29 -7.49 -7.41
N ARG A 276 31.14 -7.29 -8.46
CA ARG A 276 31.10 -6.09 -9.31
C ARG A 276 29.69 -5.73 -9.80
N ARG A 277 28.85 -6.70 -10.14
CA ARG A 277 27.48 -6.46 -10.60
C ARG A 277 26.57 -5.93 -9.49
N THR A 278 26.79 -6.31 -8.24
CA THR A 278 26.07 -5.80 -7.06
C THR A 278 26.41 -4.32 -6.82
N LEU A 279 27.70 -3.98 -6.87
CA LEU A 279 28.16 -2.58 -6.75
C LEU A 279 27.64 -1.71 -7.90
N LEU A 280 27.67 -2.25 -9.13
CA LEU A 280 27.08 -1.55 -10.28
C LEU A 280 25.57 -1.32 -10.09
N GLY A 281 24.84 -2.32 -9.60
CA GLY A 281 23.43 -2.18 -9.26
C GLY A 281 23.18 -1.11 -8.20
N ALA A 282 23.97 -1.10 -7.13
CA ALA A 282 23.88 -0.05 -6.10
C ALA A 282 24.17 1.35 -6.68
N GLY A 283 25.19 1.47 -7.56
CA GLY A 283 25.50 2.71 -8.26
C GLY A 283 24.36 3.17 -9.18
N VAL A 284 23.75 2.26 -9.95
CA VAL A 284 22.59 2.58 -10.80
C VAL A 284 21.39 3.01 -9.96
N PHE A 285 21.10 2.31 -8.83
CA PHE A 285 20.05 2.72 -7.91
C PHE A 285 20.29 4.15 -7.39
N ALA A 286 21.48 4.41 -6.85
CA ALA A 286 21.84 5.71 -6.30
C ALA A 286 21.74 6.82 -7.36
N LEU A 287 22.25 6.57 -8.58
CA LEU A 287 22.17 7.52 -9.68
C LEU A 287 20.71 7.84 -10.05
N LEU A 288 19.86 6.82 -10.21
CA LEU A 288 18.46 7.02 -10.57
C LEU A 288 17.70 7.75 -9.47
N VAL A 289 17.90 7.39 -8.20
CA VAL A 289 17.28 8.10 -7.06
C VAL A 289 17.76 9.55 -7.02
N ALA A 290 19.05 9.82 -7.24
CA ALA A 290 19.58 11.18 -7.29
C ALA A 290 18.96 11.98 -8.44
N LEU A 291 18.87 11.41 -9.65
CA LEU A 291 18.24 12.07 -10.80
C LEU A 291 16.76 12.36 -10.56
N LEU A 292 16.02 11.37 -10.01
CA LEU A 292 14.61 11.54 -9.66
C LEU A 292 14.42 12.59 -8.55
N SER A 293 15.39 12.77 -7.65
CA SER A 293 15.33 13.78 -6.57
C SER A 293 15.62 15.20 -7.05
N LEU A 294 16.18 15.40 -8.24
CA LEU A 294 16.57 16.74 -8.73
C LEU A 294 15.44 17.78 -8.72
N PRO A 295 14.19 17.49 -9.16
CA PRO A 295 13.11 18.47 -9.12
C PRO A 295 12.77 18.89 -7.67
N ILE A 296 12.84 17.95 -6.72
CA ILE A 296 12.59 18.19 -5.29
C ILE A 296 13.69 19.10 -4.73
N LEU A 297 14.96 18.76 -4.99
CA LEU A 297 16.12 19.52 -4.50
C LEU A 297 16.16 20.94 -5.09
N ARG A 298 15.80 21.09 -6.37
CA ARG A 298 15.71 22.41 -7.02
C ARG A 298 14.63 23.30 -6.42
N ALA A 299 13.55 22.71 -5.94
CA ALA A 299 12.46 23.43 -5.28
C ALA A 299 12.79 23.83 -3.83
N GLY A 300 13.83 23.24 -3.25
CA GLY A 300 14.21 23.42 -1.85
C GLY A 300 13.37 22.61 -0.86
N ILE A 301 13.94 22.37 0.30
CA ILE A 301 13.31 21.60 1.40
C ILE A 301 13.10 22.56 2.56
N ASP A 302 11.85 22.91 2.84
CA ASP A 302 11.43 23.81 3.91
C ASP A 302 10.14 23.28 4.58
N PRO A 303 9.60 23.93 5.62
CA PRO A 303 8.40 23.49 6.32
C PRO A 303 7.14 23.35 5.45
N THR A 304 7.06 24.01 4.29
CA THR A 304 5.95 23.90 3.35
C THR A 304 6.06 22.67 2.44
N SER A 305 7.22 22.01 2.44
CA SER A 305 7.41 20.75 1.71
C SER A 305 6.52 19.66 2.31
N GLY A 306 5.72 19.01 1.49
CA GLY A 306 4.89 17.88 1.91
C GLY A 306 5.70 16.77 2.56
N PHE A 307 6.93 16.50 2.12
CA PHE A 307 7.82 15.51 2.76
C PHE A 307 8.15 15.90 4.22
N VAL A 308 8.47 17.16 4.48
CA VAL A 308 8.77 17.65 5.83
C VAL A 308 7.53 17.63 6.70
N ALA A 309 6.40 18.12 6.19
CA ALA A 309 5.15 18.16 6.91
C ALA A 309 4.68 16.73 7.28
N TYR A 310 4.72 15.80 6.33
CA TYR A 310 4.33 14.40 6.55
C TYR A 310 5.19 13.72 7.63
N THR A 311 6.51 13.88 7.55
CA THR A 311 7.41 13.25 8.53
C THR A 311 7.28 13.83 9.93
N ARG A 312 6.75 15.06 10.07
CA ARG A 312 6.59 15.72 11.37
C ARG A 312 5.23 15.47 12.03
N ALA A 313 4.15 15.47 11.26
CA ALA A 313 2.81 15.65 11.80
C ALA A 313 1.84 14.48 11.55
N TRP A 314 2.09 13.62 10.56
CA TRP A 314 1.14 12.57 10.24
C TRP A 314 1.22 11.39 11.19
N GLU A 315 0.16 11.20 11.97
CA GLU A 315 -0.09 10.06 12.86
C GLU A 315 -1.56 9.70 12.74
N LEU A 316 -1.84 8.48 12.31
CA LEU A 316 -3.22 8.03 12.15
C LEU A 316 -3.28 6.50 12.08
N ASN A 317 -4.28 5.93 12.78
CA ASN A 317 -4.51 4.48 12.83
C ASN A 317 -3.30 3.68 13.33
N ASP A 318 -2.51 4.29 14.23
CA ASP A 318 -1.22 3.81 14.69
C ASP A 318 -1.33 3.09 16.05
N ALA A 319 -1.34 1.76 16.02
CA ALA A 319 -1.40 1.00 17.27
C ALA A 319 -0.02 0.85 17.93
N LEU A 320 0.98 0.30 17.21
CA LEU A 320 2.30 0.03 17.78
C LEU A 320 3.12 1.30 17.92
N PHE A 321 3.02 2.24 16.99
CA PHE A 321 3.71 3.53 17.08
C PHE A 321 3.28 4.29 18.32
N ARG A 322 2.00 4.31 18.66
CA ARG A 322 1.47 4.94 19.88
C ARG A 322 2.09 4.35 21.14
N ILE A 323 2.25 3.02 21.21
CA ILE A 323 2.94 2.37 22.35
C ILE A 323 4.39 2.86 22.43
N VAL A 324 5.11 2.89 21.30
CA VAL A 324 6.51 3.33 21.26
C VAL A 324 6.64 4.79 21.68
N THR A 325 5.75 5.66 21.22
CA THR A 325 5.71 7.09 21.59
C THR A 325 5.39 7.26 23.06
N TRP A 326 4.46 6.48 23.61
CA TRP A 326 4.13 6.50 25.04
C TRP A 326 5.34 6.08 25.89
N ILE A 327 6.03 4.99 25.52
CA ILE A 327 7.26 4.54 26.21
C ILE A 327 8.32 5.64 26.14
N ALA A 328 8.54 6.26 24.97
CA ALA A 328 9.51 7.33 24.77
C ALA A 328 9.20 8.54 25.67
N ALA A 329 7.94 8.97 25.76
CA ALA A 329 7.50 10.07 26.60
C ALA A 329 7.81 9.81 28.09
N HIS A 330 7.42 8.62 28.59
CA HIS A 330 7.68 8.24 29.99
C HIS A 330 9.17 8.12 30.30
N THR A 331 9.97 7.60 29.36
CA THR A 331 11.41 7.51 29.51
C THR A 331 12.06 8.88 29.58
N LEU A 332 11.63 9.83 28.73
CA LEU A 332 12.09 11.21 28.76
C LEU A 332 11.69 11.91 30.07
N ALA A 333 10.44 11.77 30.51
CA ALA A 333 9.96 12.33 31.78
C ALA A 333 10.80 11.84 32.98
N LEU A 334 11.06 10.53 33.06
CA LEU A 334 11.88 9.92 34.14
C LEU A 334 13.34 10.43 34.13
N SER A 335 13.87 10.77 32.94
CA SER A 335 15.23 11.31 32.79
C SER A 335 15.30 12.85 32.91
N GLY A 336 14.19 13.54 33.18
CA GLY A 336 14.10 15.00 33.22
C GLY A 336 14.21 15.68 31.85
N GLY A 337 14.04 14.89 30.78
CA GLY A 337 14.06 15.39 29.40
C GLY A 337 12.70 15.92 28.93
N PRO A 338 12.68 16.76 27.87
CA PRO A 338 11.44 17.33 27.35
C PRO A 338 10.57 16.29 26.63
N GLU A 339 9.37 16.04 27.13
CA GLU A 339 8.42 15.05 26.58
C GLU A 339 8.03 15.33 25.11
N HIS A 340 8.07 16.58 24.66
CA HIS A 340 7.74 16.93 23.26
C HIS A 340 8.70 16.31 22.22
N TYR A 341 9.85 15.77 22.63
CA TYR A 341 10.73 14.99 21.74
C TYR A 341 10.36 13.52 21.61
N ALA A 342 9.37 13.03 22.37
CA ALA A 342 8.97 11.61 22.36
C ALA A 342 8.63 11.09 20.97
N ASN A 343 7.88 11.88 20.19
CA ASN A 343 7.49 11.53 18.83
C ASN A 343 8.71 11.41 17.89
N TRP A 344 9.65 12.34 17.99
CA TRP A 344 10.90 12.29 17.21
C TRP A 344 11.75 11.09 17.59
N LEU A 345 11.84 10.79 18.88
CA LEU A 345 12.55 9.61 19.37
C LEU A 345 11.90 8.32 18.86
N ALA A 346 10.57 8.21 18.93
CA ALA A 346 9.83 7.06 18.40
C ALA A 346 10.08 6.85 16.90
N ARG A 347 10.00 7.92 16.10
CA ARG A 347 10.30 7.88 14.65
C ARG A 347 11.74 7.45 14.36
N ALA A 348 12.70 7.99 15.11
CA ALA A 348 14.12 7.64 14.99
C ALA A 348 14.37 6.17 15.34
N LEU A 349 13.77 5.68 16.44
CA LEU A 349 13.86 4.27 16.85
C LEU A 349 13.28 3.33 15.80
N ILE A 350 12.09 3.65 15.27
CA ILE A 350 11.43 2.83 14.22
C ILE A 350 12.22 2.87 12.92
N GLY A 351 12.69 4.05 12.50
CA GLY A 351 13.52 4.17 11.30
C GLY A 351 14.81 3.36 11.43
N THR A 352 15.46 3.43 12.58
CA THR A 352 16.67 2.63 12.90
C THR A 352 16.34 1.13 12.88
N LEU A 353 15.25 0.71 13.52
CA LEU A 353 14.79 -0.68 13.51
C LEU A 353 14.61 -1.22 12.09
N LEU A 354 13.96 -0.46 11.22
CA LEU A 354 13.68 -0.87 9.83
C LEU A 354 14.99 -1.00 9.02
N VAL A 355 15.91 -0.05 9.18
CA VAL A 355 17.22 -0.11 8.52
C VAL A 355 18.01 -1.32 9.02
N VAL A 356 18.14 -1.46 10.35
CA VAL A 356 18.85 -2.60 10.97
C VAL A 356 18.21 -3.93 10.55
N LEU A 357 16.89 -4.04 10.57
CA LEU A 357 16.16 -5.24 10.12
C LEU A 357 16.48 -5.57 8.65
N SER A 358 16.46 -4.57 7.78
CA SER A 358 16.76 -4.76 6.37
C SER A 358 18.17 -5.30 6.16
N PHE A 359 19.20 -4.73 6.82
CA PHE A 359 20.56 -5.23 6.73
C PHE A 359 20.74 -6.57 7.44
N TRP A 360 20.17 -6.76 8.61
CA TRP A 360 20.26 -7.99 9.39
C TRP A 360 19.70 -9.20 8.66
N LEU A 361 18.54 -9.07 8.01
CA LEU A 361 17.94 -10.14 7.21
C LEU A 361 18.80 -10.52 6.00
N ASN A 362 19.64 -9.61 5.53
CA ASN A 362 20.41 -9.75 4.28
C ASN A 362 21.91 -9.86 4.49
N ARG A 363 22.38 -10.06 5.74
CA ARG A 363 23.78 -10.34 6.06
C ARG A 363 24.32 -11.60 5.37
N GLU A 364 23.43 -12.55 5.07
CA GLU A 364 23.71 -13.72 4.27
C GLU A 364 22.90 -13.67 2.98
N ARG A 365 23.42 -14.29 1.92
CA ARG A 365 22.67 -14.39 0.65
C ARG A 365 21.36 -15.13 0.85
N ALA A 366 20.32 -14.70 0.16
CA ALA A 366 19.12 -15.49 0.01
C ALA A 366 19.48 -16.82 -0.68
N ALA A 367 19.01 -17.93 -0.14
CA ALA A 367 19.28 -19.25 -0.68
C ALA A 367 18.64 -19.43 -2.07
N ASP A 368 17.47 -18.86 -2.25
CA ASP A 368 16.68 -18.94 -3.47
C ASP A 368 15.72 -17.74 -3.61
N GLY A 369 14.92 -17.74 -4.68
CA GLY A 369 13.93 -16.69 -4.92
C GLY A 369 12.80 -16.66 -3.90
N ALA A 370 12.45 -17.80 -3.28
CA ALA A 370 11.43 -17.86 -2.24
C ALA A 370 11.90 -17.15 -0.97
N GLU A 371 13.16 -17.37 -0.57
CA GLU A 371 13.78 -16.69 0.55
C GLU A 371 13.87 -15.16 0.32
N LEU A 372 14.19 -14.74 -0.90
CA LEU A 372 14.20 -13.33 -1.27
C LEU A 372 12.81 -12.69 -1.10
N CYS A 373 11.76 -13.34 -1.59
CA CYS A 373 10.38 -12.87 -1.41
C CYS A 373 9.95 -12.91 0.07
N ARG A 374 10.39 -13.92 0.84
CA ARG A 374 10.09 -14.03 2.27
C ARG A 374 10.70 -12.88 3.06
N ARG A 375 11.97 -12.54 2.81
CA ARG A 375 12.65 -11.39 3.45
C ARG A 375 11.96 -10.08 3.10
N SER A 376 11.58 -9.90 1.83
CA SER A 376 10.82 -8.73 1.40
C SER A 376 9.48 -8.61 2.11
N LEU A 377 8.72 -9.72 2.23
CA LEU A 377 7.47 -9.74 3.02
C LEU A 377 7.71 -9.32 4.46
N VAL A 378 8.77 -9.81 5.12
CA VAL A 378 9.07 -9.45 6.51
C VAL A 378 9.35 -7.95 6.64
N VAL A 379 10.18 -7.38 5.77
CA VAL A 379 10.47 -5.92 5.79
C VAL A 379 9.20 -5.11 5.60
N ILE A 380 8.37 -5.46 4.60
CA ILE A 380 7.13 -4.72 4.29
C ILE A 380 6.09 -4.88 5.41
N ALA A 381 5.96 -6.10 5.98
CA ALA A 381 5.01 -6.35 7.07
C ALA A 381 5.41 -5.59 8.35
N VAL A 382 6.69 -5.61 8.71
CA VAL A 382 7.18 -4.84 9.86
C VAL A 382 7.00 -3.36 9.59
N LEU A 383 7.40 -2.85 8.40
CA LEU A 383 7.18 -1.47 8.01
C LEU A 383 5.71 -1.07 8.21
N PHE A 384 4.76 -1.80 7.61
CA PHE A 384 3.33 -1.51 7.73
C PHE A 384 2.86 -1.46 9.18
N LEU A 385 3.28 -2.42 10.02
CA LEU A 385 2.81 -2.55 11.40
C LEU A 385 3.42 -1.54 12.38
N VAL A 386 4.56 -0.88 12.02
CA VAL A 386 5.24 0.06 12.92
C VAL A 386 5.15 1.51 12.47
N LEU A 387 4.62 1.78 11.26
CA LEU A 387 4.50 3.17 10.77
C LEU A 387 3.61 4.03 11.68
N PRO A 388 3.89 5.33 11.79
CA PRO A 388 3.02 6.29 12.47
C PRO A 388 1.69 6.51 11.73
N THR A 389 1.61 6.12 10.47
CA THR A 389 0.40 6.16 9.66
C THR A 389 0.15 4.79 9.06
N GLN A 390 -0.96 4.14 9.46
CA GLN A 390 -1.32 2.82 8.98
C GLN A 390 -2.63 2.90 8.18
N PHE A 391 -2.57 3.62 7.06
CA PHE A 391 -3.71 3.77 6.17
C PHE A 391 -4.07 2.45 5.47
N PRO A 392 -5.37 2.18 5.22
CA PRO A 392 -5.82 0.95 4.55
C PRO A 392 -5.16 0.72 3.19
N TRP A 393 -4.89 1.76 2.41
CA TRP A 393 -4.24 1.63 1.10
C TRP A 393 -2.76 1.23 1.18
N TYR A 394 -2.07 1.43 2.31
CA TYR A 394 -0.69 0.94 2.48
C TYR A 394 -0.64 -0.58 2.61
N TYR A 395 -1.72 -1.22 3.01
CA TYR A 395 -1.82 -2.68 3.04
C TYR A 395 -1.64 -3.30 1.65
N VAL A 396 -1.96 -2.59 0.58
CA VAL A 396 -1.78 -3.05 -0.81
C VAL A 396 -0.33 -3.50 -1.08
N TRP A 397 0.66 -2.92 -0.39
CA TRP A 397 2.07 -3.32 -0.54
C TRP A 397 2.35 -4.76 -0.11
N LEU A 398 1.58 -5.29 0.84
CA LEU A 398 1.72 -6.63 1.39
C LEU A 398 1.05 -7.70 0.53
N VAL A 399 -0.07 -7.38 -0.11
CA VAL A 399 -0.99 -8.38 -0.68
C VAL A 399 -0.35 -9.26 -1.75
N PRO A 400 0.47 -8.76 -2.70
CA PRO A 400 1.17 -9.62 -3.66
C PRO A 400 2.09 -10.65 -3.00
N PHE A 401 2.73 -10.30 -1.89
CA PHE A 401 3.59 -11.21 -1.14
C PHE A 401 2.79 -12.25 -0.35
N LEU A 402 1.56 -11.92 0.05
CA LEU A 402 0.64 -12.87 0.68
C LEU A 402 0.12 -13.91 -0.33
N ALA A 403 0.12 -13.60 -1.62
CA ALA A 403 -0.09 -14.60 -2.67
C ALA A 403 1.06 -15.62 -2.74
N VAL A 404 2.30 -15.21 -2.42
CA VAL A 404 3.45 -16.11 -2.34
C VAL A 404 3.51 -16.84 -0.99
N PHE A 405 3.31 -16.13 0.12
CA PHE A 405 3.38 -16.64 1.49
C PHE A 405 2.12 -16.29 2.25
N PRO A 406 1.02 -17.03 2.10
CA PRO A 406 -0.24 -16.73 2.79
C PRO A 406 -0.06 -16.86 4.30
N ARG A 407 -0.25 -15.74 5.02
CA ARG A 407 -0.28 -15.65 6.47
C ARG A 407 -1.67 -15.18 6.88
N TYR A 408 -2.41 -16.02 7.60
CA TYR A 408 -3.77 -15.70 8.01
C TYR A 408 -3.84 -14.44 8.88
N SER A 409 -2.84 -14.24 9.74
CA SER A 409 -2.71 -13.03 10.55
C SER A 409 -2.69 -11.75 9.70
N LEU A 410 -1.91 -11.73 8.62
CA LEU A 410 -1.83 -10.57 7.72
C LEU A 410 -3.02 -10.50 6.76
N LEU A 411 -3.56 -11.65 6.31
CA LEU A 411 -4.79 -11.68 5.49
C LEU A 411 -6.00 -11.16 6.26
N LEU A 412 -6.04 -11.33 7.59
CA LEU A 412 -7.10 -10.82 8.45
C LEU A 412 -7.24 -9.30 8.37
N LEU A 413 -6.16 -8.58 8.08
CA LEU A 413 -6.19 -7.13 7.84
C LEU A 413 -7.15 -6.73 6.72
N THR A 414 -7.38 -7.59 5.70
CA THR A 414 -8.38 -7.30 4.66
C THR A 414 -9.79 -7.10 5.23
N ALA A 415 -10.12 -7.82 6.31
CA ALA A 415 -11.42 -7.71 6.97
C ALA A 415 -11.43 -6.62 8.06
N LEU A 416 -10.31 -6.33 8.69
CA LEU A 416 -10.26 -5.43 9.86
C LEU A 416 -9.91 -3.99 9.49
N LEU A 417 -9.01 -3.75 8.53
CA LEU A 417 -8.63 -2.39 8.10
C LEU A 417 -9.81 -1.49 7.69
N PRO A 418 -10.93 -1.99 7.15
CA PRO A 418 -12.10 -1.14 6.92
C PRO A 418 -12.69 -0.48 8.18
N LEU A 419 -12.36 -0.99 9.39
CA LEU A 419 -12.73 -0.34 10.66
C LEU A 419 -12.16 1.08 10.77
N TYR A 420 -11.04 1.37 10.10
CA TYR A 420 -10.46 2.71 9.94
C TYR A 420 -11.52 3.76 9.56
N TYR A 421 -12.47 3.41 8.68
CA TYR A 421 -13.48 4.35 8.21
C TYR A 421 -14.49 4.76 9.30
N LEU A 422 -14.60 4.01 10.41
CA LEU A 422 -15.40 4.44 11.57
C LEU A 422 -14.87 5.73 12.18
N ARG A 423 -13.60 6.09 11.95
CA ARG A 423 -13.06 7.37 12.39
C ARG A 423 -13.89 8.55 11.87
N TYR A 424 -14.27 8.54 10.59
CA TYR A 424 -15.08 9.60 10.00
C TYR A 424 -16.48 9.66 10.61
N TYR A 425 -17.06 8.51 10.99
CA TYR A 425 -18.34 8.44 11.67
C TYR A 425 -18.26 9.01 13.09
N LEU A 426 -17.21 8.69 13.81
CA LEU A 426 -17.00 9.13 15.20
C LEU A 426 -16.57 10.60 15.25
N ASP A 427 -15.72 11.03 14.33
CA ASP A 427 -15.28 12.43 14.21
C ASP A 427 -16.45 13.37 13.95
N ALA A 428 -17.34 13.04 13.02
CA ALA A 428 -18.56 13.80 12.75
C ALA A 428 -19.49 13.96 13.97
N ARG A 429 -19.30 13.14 15.03
CA ARG A 429 -20.06 13.14 16.29
C ARG A 429 -19.26 13.69 17.46
N GLY A 430 -18.04 14.19 17.23
CA GLY A 430 -17.14 14.65 18.29
C GLY A 430 -16.64 13.53 19.21
N GLN A 431 -16.57 12.28 18.70
CA GLN A 431 -16.24 11.08 19.47
C GLN A 431 -14.98 10.38 18.92
N VAL A 432 -14.07 11.10 18.28
CA VAL A 432 -12.87 10.52 17.64
C VAL A 432 -11.99 9.74 18.60
N GLU A 433 -12.01 10.06 19.90
CA GLU A 433 -11.26 9.34 20.92
C GLU A 433 -11.64 7.85 21.01
N TRP A 434 -12.91 7.50 20.75
CA TRP A 434 -13.33 6.10 20.69
C TRP A 434 -12.65 5.33 19.56
N PHE A 435 -12.34 6.02 18.47
CA PHE A 435 -11.53 5.43 17.41
C PHE A 435 -10.11 5.17 17.90
N ASP A 436 -9.46 6.21 18.43
CA ASP A 436 -8.04 6.18 18.79
C ASP A 436 -7.74 5.22 19.96
N TYR A 437 -8.63 5.09 20.94
CA TYR A 437 -8.42 4.26 22.13
C TYR A 437 -9.22 2.95 22.12
N GLY A 438 -10.11 2.73 21.15
CA GLY A 438 -10.96 1.54 21.06
C GLY A 438 -10.82 0.81 19.74
N ILE A 439 -11.27 1.42 18.63
CA ILE A 439 -11.38 0.76 17.34
C ILE A 439 -10.00 0.30 16.81
N VAL A 440 -8.96 1.12 16.95
CA VAL A 440 -7.59 0.78 16.54
C VAL A 440 -7.12 -0.52 17.18
N TRP A 441 -7.45 -0.76 18.45
CA TRP A 441 -7.08 -1.99 19.15
C TRP A 441 -7.88 -3.21 18.70
N ILE A 442 -9.16 -3.03 18.35
CA ILE A 442 -9.98 -4.09 17.74
C ILE A 442 -9.41 -4.47 16.37
N GLU A 443 -8.86 -3.52 15.63
CA GLU A 443 -8.25 -3.75 14.33
C GLU A 443 -6.93 -4.54 14.45
N TYR A 444 -6.03 -4.16 15.35
CA TYR A 444 -4.66 -4.71 15.37
C TYR A 444 -4.42 -5.83 16.38
N ALA A 445 -5.09 -5.86 17.54
CA ALA A 445 -4.83 -6.89 18.56
C ALA A 445 -5.07 -8.33 18.05
N PRO A 446 -6.16 -8.64 17.30
CA PRO A 446 -6.34 -9.98 16.74
C PRO A 446 -5.23 -10.37 15.77
N VAL A 447 -4.72 -9.40 14.99
CA VAL A 447 -3.62 -9.63 14.04
C VAL A 447 -2.34 -9.99 14.79
N TRP A 448 -1.99 -9.27 15.85
CA TRP A 448 -0.80 -9.55 16.64
C TRP A 448 -0.88 -10.88 17.37
N LEU A 449 -2.04 -11.21 17.94
CA LEU A 449 -2.26 -12.50 18.62
C LEU A 449 -2.11 -13.66 17.63
N LEU A 450 -2.68 -13.51 16.43
CA LEU A 450 -2.56 -14.54 15.40
C LEU A 450 -1.15 -14.64 14.83
N LEU A 451 -0.42 -13.51 14.66
CA LEU A 451 0.99 -13.50 14.30
C LEU A 451 1.84 -14.25 15.32
N ALA A 452 1.63 -14.00 16.62
CA ALA A 452 2.34 -14.68 17.71
C ALA A 452 2.04 -16.18 17.70
N TYR A 453 0.80 -16.57 17.47
CA TYR A 453 0.39 -17.98 17.35
C TYR A 453 1.06 -18.65 16.13
N GLU A 454 1.00 -18.04 14.95
CA GLU A 454 1.63 -18.57 13.73
C GLU A 454 3.14 -18.72 13.90
N TRP A 455 3.80 -17.78 14.57
CA TRP A 455 5.24 -17.83 14.84
C TRP A 455 5.61 -18.98 15.78
N ARG A 456 4.86 -19.15 16.89
CA ARG A 456 5.06 -20.26 17.85
C ARG A 456 4.82 -21.62 17.20
N SER A 457 3.72 -21.78 16.45
CA SER A 457 3.34 -23.00 15.75
C SER A 457 4.36 -23.37 14.66
N GLY A 458 4.91 -22.37 13.96
CA GLY A 458 5.95 -22.56 12.96
C GLY A 458 7.29 -23.03 13.56
N ARG A 459 7.61 -22.61 14.78
CA ARG A 459 8.80 -23.08 15.52
C ARG A 459 8.64 -24.52 16.01
N ALA A 460 7.48 -24.88 16.55
CA ALA A 460 7.19 -26.24 17.02
C ALA A 460 7.31 -27.28 15.88
N ARG A 461 6.89 -26.92 14.66
CA ARG A 461 7.03 -27.80 13.47
C ARG A 461 8.44 -27.92 12.92
N ARG A 462 9.39 -27.04 13.30
CA ARG A 462 10.79 -27.05 12.86
C ARG A 462 11.74 -27.72 13.86
N GLN A 463 11.31 -28.01 15.10
CA GLN A 463 12.09 -28.84 16.00
C GLN A 463 11.97 -30.29 15.51
N PRO A 464 13.08 -30.96 15.10
CA PRO A 464 13.05 -32.41 14.91
C PRO A 464 12.63 -33.02 16.24
N ALA A 465 11.88 -34.12 16.19
CA ALA A 465 11.62 -34.97 17.35
C ALA A 465 12.96 -35.45 17.89
N ALA A 466 13.58 -34.62 18.72
CA ALA A 466 14.77 -34.99 19.48
C ALA A 466 14.29 -35.71 20.73
N SER A 467 14.04 -36.99 20.62
CA SER A 467 14.11 -37.96 21.73
C SER A 467 13.45 -39.32 21.43
N GLU A 468 13.88 -39.99 20.35
CA GLU A 468 13.66 -41.47 20.30
C GLU A 468 14.93 -42.23 19.93
N ALA A 469 16.09 -41.68 20.23
CA ALA A 469 17.36 -42.38 20.07
C ALA A 469 18.20 -42.25 21.34
N ALA A 470 17.65 -42.74 22.47
CA ALA A 470 18.43 -43.03 23.67
C ALA A 470 17.62 -43.98 24.58
N LEU A 471 17.58 -45.22 24.24
CA LEU A 471 17.52 -46.31 25.22
C LEU A 471 18.46 -47.42 24.74
N PRO A 472 19.27 -47.96 25.64
CA PRO A 472 20.44 -48.82 25.36
C PRO A 472 20.11 -50.20 24.83
#